data_caac6ac3a1fa69912b4a169766382d7a
#
_entry.id   caac6ac3a1fa69912b4a169766382d7a
#
_cell.length_a   1.000
_cell.length_b   1.000
_cell.length_c   1.000
_cell.angle_alpha   90.00
_cell.angle_beta   90.00
_cell.angle_gamma   90.00
#
_symmetry.space_group_name_H-M   'P 1'
#
loop_
_entity.id
_entity.type
_entity.pdbx_description
1 polymer ?
#
loop_
_entity_poly.entity_id
_entity_poly.type
_entity_poly.pdbx_seq_one_letter_code
_entity_poly.pdbx_strand_id
1 'polypeptide(L)'
;MNKYWIYGAGYNSKRYIEKLKEFLEIEYILDSAKDKIHTFIDGIEVIEPSMVKTSMYNGQKIINTVTNPAFVGEIHDLLNSFGLKKNIDYIDAYKIVNIFPIPSGIASGVLQKIEGYKWSKGVDNKSRLLKKESEQRIFRVIKPEYCNRYKSILEVCEKNNLFDDYIIKTNVFNGIQELDKYLVLEHEFINPVTYNYEWAPKMIKHSIFFTLDLIKKLTEVGLGLEDGHALNVTIHKGNFVLLDFGALTDTLTEPSVLIEVLNTHIIPFVYIMKGKYDKAYMCMKNADIVFTITDIKGYLNKTELYALNTLYDLAAFSTHKQEVINFIDKTVEFLSNVDLINFDTRWKGYQNDEWNWSENKKLWSTKMHSVIDSLIKLKPHTIIDLAGNMGWYGSYLNSQVEYAIVADYDPMCIDYLWEKINDEHMKNVIPVYMSLCNPTLDYYKDYPIAQCGIEPWRKNAYVRFKSDVVIALAIIHHLVFAQQLSFEEIICQLSLFSNKYLIIEFVDQTDRYITDFLKDGFEWYTKENFEAQLKQKYRVLDIKGSTPCETRWIYICEKIVK
;
A
#
# COMPACT_ATOMS: atom_id res chain seq x y z
N MET A 1 -25.81 -12.96 16.93
CA MET A 1 -24.38 -12.91 16.53
C MET A 1 -24.16 -13.92 15.43
N ASN A 2 -23.25 -13.64 14.50
CA ASN A 2 -22.89 -14.61 13.48
C ASN A 2 -22.05 -15.72 14.14
N LYS A 3 -22.38 -16.97 13.87
CA LYS A 3 -21.62 -18.13 14.35
C LYS A 3 -20.49 -18.44 13.38
N TYR A 4 -19.36 -18.89 13.92
CA TYR A 4 -18.14 -19.20 13.17
C TYR A 4 -17.72 -20.64 13.43
N TRP A 5 -17.11 -21.25 12.43
CA TRP A 5 -16.43 -22.54 12.56
C TRP A 5 -14.92 -22.34 12.49
N ILE A 6 -14.18 -23.14 13.22
CA ILE A 6 -12.71 -23.08 13.21
C ILE A 6 -12.19 -24.30 12.46
N TYR A 7 -11.12 -24.17 11.69
CA TYR A 7 -10.37 -25.30 11.15
C TYR A 7 -9.05 -25.44 11.88
N GLY A 8 -8.83 -26.63 12.46
CA GLY A 8 -7.64 -27.03 13.20
C GLY A 8 -7.87 -27.17 14.71
N ALA A 9 -7.49 -28.33 15.25
CA ALA A 9 -7.58 -28.71 16.66
C ALA A 9 -6.18 -28.99 17.27
N GLY A 10 -5.13 -28.37 16.72
CA GLY A 10 -3.74 -28.53 17.16
C GLY A 10 -3.35 -27.54 18.27
N TYR A 11 -2.09 -27.66 18.70
CA TYR A 11 -1.54 -26.80 19.76
C TYR A 11 -1.66 -25.31 19.47
N ASN A 12 -1.28 -24.88 18.27
CA ASN A 12 -1.42 -23.48 17.86
C ASN A 12 -2.89 -23.06 17.76
N SER A 13 -3.75 -23.96 17.33
CA SER A 13 -5.19 -23.68 17.19
C SER A 13 -5.84 -23.30 18.51
N LYS A 14 -5.47 -23.95 19.62
CA LYS A 14 -5.98 -23.62 20.96
C LYS A 14 -5.75 -22.15 21.32
N ARG A 15 -4.56 -21.62 21.01
CA ARG A 15 -4.20 -20.22 21.26
C ARG A 15 -5.03 -19.25 20.41
N TYR A 16 -5.32 -19.61 19.16
CA TYR A 16 -6.22 -18.82 18.31
C TYR A 16 -7.65 -18.85 18.84
N ILE A 17 -8.14 -20.03 19.25
CA ILE A 17 -9.50 -20.20 19.77
C ILE A 17 -9.71 -19.35 21.01
N GLU A 18 -8.78 -19.34 21.97
CA GLU A 18 -8.86 -18.47 23.16
C GLU A 18 -9.04 -17.00 22.76
N LYS A 19 -8.29 -16.51 21.79
CA LYS A 19 -8.37 -15.12 21.34
C LYS A 19 -9.61 -14.82 20.53
N LEU A 20 -10.01 -15.73 19.66
CA LEU A 20 -11.21 -15.57 18.83
C LEU A 20 -12.49 -15.55 19.67
N LYS A 21 -12.56 -16.35 20.74
CA LYS A 21 -13.71 -16.38 21.67
C LYS A 21 -13.95 -15.05 22.41
N GLU A 22 -12.95 -14.19 22.51
CA GLU A 22 -13.12 -12.86 23.12
C GLU A 22 -14.14 -11.99 22.36
N PHE A 23 -14.37 -12.29 21.07
CA PHE A 23 -15.22 -11.44 20.22
C PHE A 23 -16.04 -12.19 19.15
N LEU A 24 -15.89 -13.53 19.03
CA LEU A 24 -16.64 -14.38 18.12
C LEU A 24 -17.36 -15.49 18.85
N GLU A 25 -18.56 -15.86 18.37
CA GLU A 25 -19.27 -17.05 18.80
C GLU A 25 -18.82 -18.24 17.95
N ILE A 26 -18.00 -19.13 18.50
CA ILE A 26 -17.50 -20.31 17.82
C ILE A 26 -18.42 -21.48 18.10
N GLU A 27 -18.92 -22.12 17.04
CA GLU A 27 -19.89 -23.22 17.14
C GLU A 27 -19.24 -24.61 17.09
N TYR A 28 -18.32 -24.81 16.14
CA TYR A 28 -17.61 -26.07 15.93
C TYR A 28 -16.16 -25.86 15.53
N ILE A 29 -15.35 -26.91 15.77
CA ILE A 29 -13.96 -27.00 15.30
C ILE A 29 -13.87 -28.16 14.30
N LEU A 30 -13.34 -27.89 13.11
CA LEU A 30 -13.06 -28.87 12.08
C LEU A 30 -11.64 -29.40 12.22
N ASP A 31 -11.43 -30.71 12.20
CA ASP A 31 -10.09 -31.33 12.11
C ASP A 31 -10.17 -32.63 11.32
N SER A 32 -9.13 -32.92 10.54
CA SER A 32 -9.05 -34.17 9.74
C SER A 32 -8.49 -35.36 10.52
N ALA A 33 -7.92 -35.14 11.70
CA ALA A 33 -7.33 -36.16 12.53
C ALA A 33 -8.42 -36.94 13.27
N LYS A 34 -8.58 -38.23 12.94
CA LYS A 34 -9.65 -39.10 13.45
C LYS A 34 -9.67 -39.24 14.97
N ASP A 35 -8.50 -39.18 15.61
CA ASP A 35 -8.33 -39.27 17.07
C ASP A 35 -8.84 -38.03 17.82
N LYS A 36 -9.07 -36.92 17.09
CA LYS A 36 -9.60 -35.67 17.66
C LYS A 36 -11.10 -35.51 17.46
N ILE A 37 -11.71 -36.21 16.52
CA ILE A 37 -13.14 -36.12 16.23
C ILE A 37 -13.94 -36.50 17.49
N HIS A 38 -14.99 -35.73 17.80
CA HIS A 38 -15.81 -35.82 19.01
C HIS A 38 -15.06 -35.54 20.33
N THR A 39 -13.85 -34.97 20.26
CA THR A 39 -13.22 -34.36 21.43
C THR A 39 -13.68 -32.89 21.58
N PHE A 40 -13.34 -32.27 22.70
CA PHE A 40 -13.71 -30.90 23.00
C PHE A 40 -12.46 -30.03 23.26
N ILE A 41 -12.43 -28.84 22.69
CA ILE A 41 -11.45 -27.81 22.99
C ILE A 41 -12.19 -26.61 23.54
N ASP A 42 -11.94 -26.23 24.77
CA ASP A 42 -12.63 -25.15 25.47
C ASP A 42 -14.16 -25.23 25.42
N GLY A 43 -14.70 -26.46 25.50
CA GLY A 43 -16.13 -26.72 25.43
C GLY A 43 -16.74 -26.71 24.02
N ILE A 44 -15.93 -26.57 22.99
CA ILE A 44 -16.36 -26.59 21.58
C ILE A 44 -16.03 -27.98 20.99
N GLU A 45 -17.03 -28.61 20.37
CA GLU A 45 -16.87 -29.95 19.78
C GLU A 45 -16.00 -29.92 18.52
N VAL A 46 -15.11 -30.90 18.37
CA VAL A 46 -14.32 -31.13 17.16
C VAL A 46 -15.08 -32.11 16.27
N ILE A 47 -15.35 -31.72 15.04
CA ILE A 47 -16.11 -32.47 14.03
C ILE A 47 -15.31 -32.66 12.75
N GLU A 48 -15.74 -33.59 11.89
CA GLU A 48 -15.09 -33.84 10.61
C GLU A 48 -15.29 -32.67 9.63
N PRO A 49 -14.30 -32.34 8.78
CA PRO A 49 -14.46 -31.30 7.74
C PRO A 49 -15.60 -31.58 6.75
N SER A 50 -15.93 -32.85 6.50
CA SER A 50 -17.05 -33.28 5.64
C SER A 50 -18.41 -32.77 6.12
N MET A 51 -18.54 -32.37 7.38
CA MET A 51 -19.78 -31.81 7.95
C MET A 51 -20.19 -30.49 7.30
N VAL A 52 -19.27 -29.80 6.61
CA VAL A 52 -19.56 -28.62 5.76
C VAL A 52 -20.57 -28.95 4.63
N LYS A 53 -20.68 -30.23 4.23
CA LYS A 53 -21.65 -30.70 3.20
C LYS A 53 -22.99 -31.12 3.79
N THR A 54 -23.19 -31.00 5.08
CA THR A 54 -24.43 -31.42 5.75
C THR A 54 -25.32 -30.22 6.08
N SER A 55 -26.53 -30.50 6.55
CA SER A 55 -27.46 -29.47 7.04
C SER A 55 -26.98 -28.75 8.31
N MET A 56 -25.92 -29.19 8.95
CA MET A 56 -25.32 -28.49 10.08
C MET A 56 -24.61 -27.19 9.64
N TYR A 57 -24.04 -27.19 8.43
CA TYR A 57 -23.42 -26.00 7.87
C TYR A 57 -24.47 -25.15 7.14
N ASN A 58 -24.64 -23.93 7.60
CA ASN A 58 -25.61 -22.97 7.05
C ASN A 58 -24.92 -21.64 6.66
N GLY A 59 -23.76 -21.75 6.00
CA GLY A 59 -23.00 -20.61 5.54
C GLY A 59 -22.17 -19.88 6.62
N GLN A 60 -21.89 -20.53 7.75
CA GLN A 60 -20.97 -19.97 8.74
C GLN A 60 -19.58 -19.73 8.14
N LYS A 61 -18.94 -18.62 8.52
CA LYS A 61 -17.56 -18.37 8.09
C LYS A 61 -16.59 -19.30 8.81
N ILE A 62 -15.63 -19.86 8.06
CA ILE A 62 -14.62 -20.75 8.61
C ILE A 62 -13.30 -20.00 8.81
N ILE A 63 -12.68 -20.18 9.97
CA ILE A 63 -11.40 -19.58 10.31
C ILE A 63 -10.35 -20.68 10.43
N ASN A 64 -9.40 -20.74 9.51
CA ASN A 64 -8.30 -21.68 9.54
C ASN A 64 -7.23 -21.23 10.53
N THR A 65 -7.01 -22.04 11.57
CA THR A 65 -6.02 -21.78 12.63
C THR A 65 -4.72 -22.58 12.47
N VAL A 66 -4.61 -23.37 11.43
CA VAL A 66 -3.39 -24.13 11.11
C VAL A 66 -2.36 -23.18 10.49
N THR A 67 -1.16 -23.16 11.05
CA THR A 67 -0.08 -22.26 10.65
C THR A 67 1.06 -22.94 9.90
N ASN A 68 1.11 -24.27 9.87
CA ASN A 68 2.15 -24.98 9.14
C ASN A 68 1.88 -24.89 7.62
N PRO A 69 2.79 -24.28 6.85
CA PRO A 69 2.59 -24.08 5.40
C PRO A 69 2.32 -25.38 4.63
N ALA A 70 2.91 -26.49 5.06
CA ALA A 70 2.69 -27.80 4.43
C ALA A 70 1.22 -28.25 4.46
N PHE A 71 0.48 -27.89 5.50
CA PHE A 71 -0.92 -28.29 5.67
C PHE A 71 -1.91 -27.19 5.25
N VAL A 72 -1.50 -25.94 5.24
CA VAL A 72 -2.39 -24.81 4.86
C VAL A 72 -2.90 -24.95 3.43
N GLY A 73 -2.01 -25.35 2.49
CA GLY A 73 -2.39 -25.60 1.10
C GLY A 73 -3.43 -26.73 0.99
N GLU A 74 -3.19 -27.87 1.64
CA GLU A 74 -4.10 -29.00 1.64
C GLU A 74 -5.48 -28.64 2.22
N ILE A 75 -5.53 -27.82 3.27
CA ILE A 75 -6.77 -27.35 3.89
C ILE A 75 -7.52 -26.43 2.92
N HIS A 76 -6.83 -25.52 2.25
CA HIS A 76 -7.45 -24.64 1.25
C HIS A 76 -8.03 -25.47 0.10
N ASP A 77 -7.30 -26.44 -0.41
CA ASP A 77 -7.77 -27.33 -1.48
C ASP A 77 -8.99 -28.15 -1.04
N LEU A 78 -8.98 -28.64 0.20
CA LEU A 78 -10.13 -29.35 0.77
C LEU A 78 -11.36 -28.45 0.87
N LEU A 79 -11.24 -27.25 1.43
CA LEU A 79 -12.34 -26.31 1.56
C LEU A 79 -12.86 -25.85 0.20
N ASN A 80 -11.96 -25.60 -0.76
CA ASN A 80 -12.32 -25.30 -2.14
C ASN A 80 -13.07 -26.46 -2.81
N SER A 81 -12.69 -27.72 -2.52
CA SER A 81 -13.40 -28.92 -3.03
C SER A 81 -14.83 -29.04 -2.48
N PHE A 82 -15.14 -28.36 -1.38
CA PHE A 82 -16.50 -28.26 -0.83
C PHE A 82 -17.28 -27.08 -1.45
N GLY A 83 -16.70 -26.35 -2.40
CA GLY A 83 -17.32 -25.21 -3.06
C GLY A 83 -17.14 -23.90 -2.28
N LEU A 84 -16.36 -23.88 -1.21
CA LEU A 84 -16.08 -22.69 -0.43
C LEU A 84 -14.96 -21.87 -1.07
N LYS A 85 -15.05 -20.54 -0.97
CA LYS A 85 -14.10 -19.62 -1.58
C LYS A 85 -13.26 -18.93 -0.50
N LYS A 86 -11.92 -18.97 -0.66
CA LYS A 86 -11.00 -18.24 0.20
C LYS A 86 -11.33 -16.75 0.21
N ASN A 87 -11.20 -16.13 1.38
CA ASN A 87 -11.52 -14.74 1.65
C ASN A 87 -13.01 -14.34 1.49
N ILE A 88 -13.89 -15.29 1.16
CA ILE A 88 -15.35 -15.13 1.14
C ILE A 88 -15.98 -16.01 2.21
N ASP A 89 -15.74 -17.32 2.15
CA ASP A 89 -16.36 -18.30 3.03
C ASP A 89 -15.41 -18.76 4.14
N TYR A 90 -14.09 -18.70 3.89
CA TYR A 90 -13.07 -19.01 4.90
C TYR A 90 -11.86 -18.08 4.83
N ILE A 91 -11.15 -17.95 5.96
CA ILE A 91 -9.97 -17.09 6.12
C ILE A 91 -8.97 -17.73 7.06
N ASP A 92 -7.68 -17.42 6.89
CA ASP A 92 -6.63 -17.85 7.80
C ASP A 92 -6.61 -16.97 9.06
N ALA A 93 -6.54 -17.62 10.23
CA ALA A 93 -6.67 -16.97 11.54
C ALA A 93 -5.59 -15.90 11.81
N TYR A 94 -4.38 -16.07 11.28
CA TYR A 94 -3.32 -15.07 11.43
C TYR A 94 -3.68 -13.72 10.79
N LYS A 95 -4.62 -13.71 9.87
CA LYS A 95 -5.16 -12.48 9.29
C LYS A 95 -6.14 -11.76 10.22
N ILE A 96 -6.76 -12.50 11.13
CA ILE A 96 -7.78 -11.98 12.06
C ILE A 96 -7.16 -11.64 13.40
N VAL A 97 -6.37 -12.55 13.94
CA VAL A 97 -5.79 -12.44 15.27
C VAL A 97 -4.31 -12.74 15.19
N ASN A 98 -3.53 -11.79 15.60
CA ASN A 98 -2.11 -12.02 15.82
C ASN A 98 -1.94 -12.60 17.22
N ILE A 99 -1.73 -13.93 17.31
CA ILE A 99 -1.47 -14.65 18.57
C ILE A 99 0.00 -14.68 18.98
N PHE A 100 0.87 -14.02 18.21
CA PHE A 100 2.25 -13.93 18.63
C PHE A 100 2.30 -13.31 20.03
N PRO A 101 3.06 -13.91 20.94
CA PRO A 101 3.04 -13.47 22.32
C PRO A 101 3.43 -12.01 22.39
N ILE A 102 2.56 -11.22 22.97
CA ILE A 102 2.89 -9.90 23.48
C ILE A 102 4.13 -10.08 24.35
N PRO A 103 5.09 -9.12 24.37
CA PRO A 103 6.22 -9.19 25.26
C PRO A 103 5.79 -9.65 26.65
N SER A 104 6.44 -10.69 27.19
CA SER A 104 6.15 -11.23 28.53
C SER A 104 6.30 -10.10 29.54
N GLY A 105 5.25 -9.73 30.22
CA GLY A 105 5.17 -8.54 31.09
C GLY A 105 4.04 -7.61 30.69
N ILE A 106 3.61 -7.63 29.40
CA ILE A 106 2.33 -7.12 28.94
C ILE A 106 1.39 -8.33 28.79
N ALA A 107 1.61 -9.29 29.66
CA ALA A 107 0.98 -10.59 29.64
C ALA A 107 -0.37 -10.53 30.33
N SER A 108 -1.18 -11.47 29.95
CA SER A 108 -2.51 -11.76 30.45
C SER A 108 -3.63 -10.92 29.85
N GLY A 109 -3.73 -10.92 28.52
CA GLY A 109 -4.99 -10.51 27.87
C GLY A 109 -5.30 -9.01 27.85
N VAL A 110 -4.59 -8.21 28.63
CA VAL A 110 -4.73 -6.74 28.61
C VAL A 110 -3.38 -6.18 28.20
N LEU A 111 -3.28 -5.69 26.96
CA LEU A 111 -2.25 -4.72 26.59
C LEU A 111 -2.33 -3.60 27.61
N GLN A 112 -1.27 -3.38 28.40
CA GLN A 112 -1.24 -2.27 29.33
C GLN A 112 -1.52 -1.00 28.53
N LYS A 113 -2.65 -0.36 28.83
CA LYS A 113 -3.03 0.88 28.17
C LYS A 113 -2.01 1.94 28.58
N ILE A 114 -1.18 2.34 27.65
CA ILE A 114 -0.26 3.45 27.84
C ILE A 114 -1.02 4.70 27.39
N GLU A 115 -1.19 5.65 28.30
CA GLU A 115 -1.97 6.85 28.03
C GLU A 115 -1.40 7.65 26.86
N GLY A 116 -2.25 7.99 25.89
CA GLY A 116 -1.86 8.70 24.68
C GLY A 116 -1.24 7.83 23.57
N TYR A 117 -1.10 6.52 23.78
CA TYR A 117 -0.50 5.61 22.82
C TYR A 117 -1.49 4.53 22.37
N LYS A 118 -1.32 4.07 21.12
CA LYS A 118 -2.05 2.93 20.54
C LYS A 118 -1.10 1.84 20.09
N TRP A 119 -1.36 0.61 20.51
CA TRP A 119 -0.67 -0.55 19.99
C TRP A 119 -1.14 -0.86 18.57
N SER A 120 -0.19 -1.04 17.66
CA SER A 120 -0.46 -1.57 16.33
C SER A 120 -0.43 -3.08 16.36
N LYS A 121 -1.30 -3.72 15.56
CA LYS A 121 -1.24 -5.15 15.33
C LYS A 121 -0.15 -5.42 14.30
N GLY A 122 0.84 -6.21 14.65
CA GLY A 122 1.90 -6.68 13.77
C GLY A 122 1.96 -8.20 13.78
N VAL A 123 2.54 -8.80 12.74
CA VAL A 123 2.77 -10.26 12.63
C VAL A 123 4.07 -10.68 13.29
N ASP A 124 4.94 -9.72 13.56
CA ASP A 124 6.26 -9.97 14.14
C ASP A 124 6.15 -10.50 15.57
N ASN A 125 6.77 -11.62 15.83
CA ASN A 125 6.80 -12.24 17.17
C ASN A 125 7.90 -11.67 18.08
N LYS A 126 8.80 -10.83 17.57
CA LYS A 126 9.95 -10.27 18.27
C LYS A 126 9.66 -8.89 18.83
N SER A 127 8.74 -8.17 18.21
CA SER A 127 8.45 -6.77 18.54
C SER A 127 6.99 -6.39 18.33
N ARG A 128 6.62 -5.19 18.78
CA ARG A 128 5.32 -4.56 18.54
C ARG A 128 5.50 -3.09 18.22
N LEU A 129 4.65 -2.58 17.34
CA LEU A 129 4.60 -1.15 17.06
C LEU A 129 3.63 -0.47 18.03
N LEU A 130 4.08 0.68 18.53
CA LEU A 130 3.33 1.58 19.40
C LEU A 130 3.28 2.95 18.74
N LYS A 131 2.10 3.55 18.62
CA LYS A 131 1.89 4.82 17.93
C LYS A 131 1.41 5.90 18.89
N LYS A 132 1.95 7.09 18.77
CA LYS A 132 1.42 8.32 19.40
C LYS A 132 0.87 9.22 18.30
N GLU A 133 -0.39 9.00 17.93
CA GLU A 133 -1.01 9.63 16.75
C GLU A 133 -1.04 11.17 16.86
N SER A 134 -1.24 11.71 18.07
CA SER A 134 -1.26 13.17 18.31
C SER A 134 0.06 13.87 17.99
N GLU A 135 1.18 13.14 18.01
CA GLU A 135 2.53 13.65 17.77
C GLU A 135 3.15 13.09 16.50
N GLN A 136 2.43 12.28 15.74
CA GLN A 136 2.94 11.59 14.55
C GLN A 136 4.23 10.80 14.83
N ARG A 137 4.26 10.06 15.94
CA ARG A 137 5.41 9.28 16.36
C ARG A 137 5.10 7.79 16.34
N ILE A 138 6.08 6.99 15.95
CA ILE A 138 5.98 5.53 15.89
C ILE A 138 7.18 4.89 16.58
N PHE A 139 6.88 3.92 17.43
CA PHE A 139 7.87 3.20 18.22
C PHE A 139 7.77 1.70 17.96
N ARG A 140 8.90 1.03 18.01
CA ARG A 140 9.00 -0.43 18.03
C ARG A 140 9.46 -0.88 19.41
N VAL A 141 8.63 -1.64 20.07
CA VAL A 141 8.93 -2.22 21.39
C VAL A 141 9.43 -3.64 21.17
N ILE A 142 10.72 -3.84 21.46
CA ILE A 142 11.44 -5.10 21.25
C ILE A 142 11.39 -5.93 22.54
N LYS A 143 11.09 -7.24 22.42
CA LYS A 143 11.12 -8.16 23.56
C LYS A 143 12.52 -8.31 24.15
N PRO A 144 12.64 -8.55 25.48
CA PRO A 144 13.92 -8.63 26.17
C PRO A 144 14.91 -9.62 25.54
N GLU A 145 14.44 -10.76 25.08
CA GLU A 145 15.27 -11.80 24.45
C GLU A 145 15.91 -11.39 23.12
N TYR A 146 15.39 -10.34 22.47
CA TYR A 146 15.90 -9.83 21.19
C TYR A 146 16.64 -8.49 21.34
N CYS A 147 16.66 -7.89 22.53
CA CYS A 147 17.23 -6.54 22.73
C CYS A 147 18.69 -6.43 22.28
N ASN A 148 19.53 -7.40 22.63
CA ASN A 148 20.97 -7.36 22.26
C ASN A 148 21.15 -7.47 20.76
N ARG A 149 20.38 -8.33 20.08
CA ARG A 149 20.38 -8.48 18.64
C ARG A 149 20.05 -7.14 17.94
N TYR A 150 18.94 -6.52 18.30
CA TYR A 150 18.53 -5.27 17.67
C TYR A 150 19.44 -4.08 18.00
N LYS A 151 20.09 -4.06 19.18
CA LYS A 151 21.14 -3.08 19.47
C LYS A 151 22.35 -3.26 18.55
N SER A 152 22.81 -4.50 18.35
CA SER A 152 23.91 -4.78 17.42
C SER A 152 23.58 -4.39 16.00
N ILE A 153 22.35 -4.70 15.51
CA ILE A 153 21.89 -4.28 14.18
C ILE A 153 21.92 -2.74 14.07
N LEU A 154 21.39 -2.04 15.07
CA LEU A 154 21.35 -0.57 15.11
C LEU A 154 22.78 0.03 15.00
N GLU A 155 23.70 -0.47 15.80
CA GLU A 155 25.11 -0.03 15.80
C GLU A 155 25.79 -0.24 14.44
N VAL A 156 25.52 -1.40 13.77
CA VAL A 156 26.05 -1.68 12.42
C VAL A 156 25.42 -0.72 11.40
N CYS A 157 24.13 -0.45 11.49
CA CYS A 157 23.44 0.48 10.59
C CYS A 157 23.99 1.92 10.76
N GLU A 158 24.16 2.39 11.97
CA GLU A 158 24.74 3.72 12.26
C GLU A 158 26.17 3.83 11.74
N LYS A 159 27.03 2.86 12.08
CA LYS A 159 28.43 2.84 11.67
C LYS A 159 28.63 2.89 10.15
N ASN A 160 27.69 2.33 9.38
CA ASN A 160 27.76 2.20 7.93
C ASN A 160 26.83 3.18 7.20
N ASN A 161 26.24 4.18 7.88
CA ASN A 161 25.36 5.21 7.32
C ASN A 161 24.14 4.65 6.56
N LEU A 162 23.59 3.48 6.98
CA LEU A 162 22.49 2.86 6.28
C LEU A 162 21.16 3.61 6.46
N PHE A 163 21.03 4.45 7.50
CA PHE A 163 19.82 5.23 7.76
C PHE A 163 19.59 6.40 6.82
N ASP A 164 20.63 6.90 6.18
CA ASP A 164 20.48 8.04 5.27
C ASP A 164 20.02 7.62 3.87
N ASP A 165 20.46 6.43 3.42
CA ASP A 165 20.29 5.99 2.04
C ASP A 165 19.34 4.81 1.86
N TYR A 166 19.17 3.94 2.89
CA TYR A 166 18.49 2.65 2.71
C TYR A 166 17.35 2.38 3.69
N ILE A 167 17.46 2.82 4.93
CA ILE A 167 16.57 2.40 6.01
C ILE A 167 16.01 3.63 6.71
N ILE A 168 14.75 3.60 7.12
CA ILE A 168 14.16 4.69 7.91
C ILE A 168 15.02 4.99 9.14
N LYS A 169 15.22 6.27 9.43
CA LYS A 169 15.98 6.68 10.61
C LYS A 169 15.36 6.11 11.87
N THR A 170 16.20 5.44 12.67
CA THR A 170 15.78 4.71 13.86
C THR A 170 16.73 5.02 15.00
N ASN A 171 16.19 5.37 16.19
CA ASN A 171 16.98 5.69 17.37
C ASN A 171 16.44 4.95 18.59
N VAL A 172 17.29 4.73 19.61
CA VAL A 172 16.83 4.24 20.91
C VAL A 172 16.04 5.34 21.63
N PHE A 173 14.91 4.97 22.21
CA PHE A 173 14.03 5.88 22.95
C PHE A 173 13.78 5.37 24.38
N ASN A 174 14.00 6.21 25.37
CA ASN A 174 13.89 5.85 26.80
C ASN A 174 12.81 6.67 27.54
N GLY A 175 11.82 7.21 26.83
CA GLY A 175 10.84 8.16 27.40
C GLY A 175 9.50 7.54 27.81
N ILE A 176 9.37 6.19 27.89
CA ILE A 176 8.13 5.50 28.29
C ILE A 176 8.45 4.61 29.49
N GLN A 177 8.16 5.07 30.72
CA GLN A 177 8.48 4.37 31.96
C GLN A 177 7.91 2.96 32.06
N GLU A 178 6.69 2.75 31.53
CA GLU A 178 6.02 1.45 31.50
C GLU A 178 6.79 0.40 30.69
N LEU A 179 7.74 0.84 29.87
CA LEU A 179 8.53 0.02 28.96
C LEU A 179 10.02 -0.06 29.32
N ASP A 180 10.44 0.35 30.49
CA ASP A 180 11.86 0.38 30.91
C ASP A 180 12.61 -0.95 30.79
N LYS A 181 11.88 -2.08 30.79
CA LYS A 181 12.44 -3.42 30.61
C LYS A 181 12.62 -3.85 29.16
N TYR A 182 12.12 -3.05 28.22
CA TYR A 182 12.14 -3.31 26.79
C TYR A 182 13.13 -2.39 26.07
N LEU A 183 13.63 -2.83 24.94
CA LEU A 183 14.27 -1.89 24.02
C LEU A 183 13.16 -1.22 23.20
N VAL A 184 13.05 0.08 23.36
CA VAL A 184 12.13 0.89 22.55
C VAL A 184 12.94 1.63 21.50
N LEU A 185 12.59 1.42 20.22
CA LEU A 185 13.16 2.13 19.09
C LEU A 185 12.11 3.11 18.56
N GLU A 186 12.51 4.36 18.34
CA GLU A 186 11.71 5.36 17.65
C GLU A 186 12.13 5.41 16.19
N HIS A 187 11.16 5.30 15.29
CA HIS A 187 11.36 5.41 13.86
C HIS A 187 10.94 6.79 13.34
N GLU A 188 11.61 7.28 12.30
CA GLU A 188 11.12 8.43 11.55
C GLU A 188 9.70 8.14 11.06
N PHE A 189 8.80 9.08 11.28
CA PHE A 189 7.41 8.95 10.86
C PHE A 189 7.27 9.29 9.39
N ILE A 190 6.92 8.30 8.56
CA ILE A 190 6.68 8.49 7.13
C ILE A 190 5.19 8.66 6.89
N ASN A 191 4.82 9.78 6.31
CA ASN A 191 3.46 10.10 5.90
C ASN A 191 3.47 10.98 4.64
N PRO A 192 2.78 10.57 3.57
CA PRO A 192 2.09 9.30 3.41
C PRO A 192 3.00 8.13 3.05
N VAL A 193 2.59 6.92 3.41
CA VAL A 193 3.19 5.68 2.91
C VAL A 193 2.52 5.32 1.58
N THR A 194 3.32 4.96 0.57
CA THR A 194 2.85 4.38 -0.71
C THR A 194 3.19 2.90 -0.79
N TYR A 195 2.43 2.16 -1.57
CA TYR A 195 2.63 0.73 -1.77
C TYR A 195 3.08 0.43 -3.21
N ASN A 196 3.75 -0.68 -3.43
CA ASN A 196 4.27 -1.07 -4.74
C ASN A 196 3.23 -1.14 -5.85
N TYR A 197 1.96 -1.43 -5.53
CA TYR A 197 0.86 -1.41 -6.49
C TYR A 197 0.26 0.00 -6.75
N GLU A 198 0.84 1.03 -6.16
CA GLU A 198 0.57 2.45 -6.41
C GLU A 198 1.74 3.12 -7.15
N TRP A 199 2.69 2.34 -7.66
CA TRP A 199 3.85 2.81 -8.39
C TRP A 199 3.72 2.52 -9.88
N ALA A 200 4.20 3.45 -10.71
CA ALA A 200 4.29 3.27 -12.15
C ALA A 200 5.46 2.32 -12.53
N PRO A 201 5.53 1.80 -13.76
CA PRO A 201 6.49 0.78 -14.17
C PRO A 201 7.96 1.11 -13.90
N LYS A 202 8.41 2.36 -14.16
CA LYS A 202 9.79 2.76 -13.88
C LYS A 202 10.07 2.83 -12.39
N MET A 203 9.09 3.27 -11.59
CA MET A 203 9.19 3.27 -10.13
C MET A 203 9.35 1.85 -9.60
N ILE A 204 8.56 0.89 -10.12
CA ILE A 204 8.67 -0.52 -9.75
C ILE A 204 10.05 -1.06 -10.12
N LYS A 205 10.55 -0.77 -11.32
CA LYS A 205 11.91 -1.17 -11.74
C LYS A 205 12.97 -0.61 -10.78
N HIS A 206 12.88 0.67 -10.44
CA HIS A 206 13.82 1.32 -9.51
C HIS A 206 13.72 0.74 -8.09
N SER A 207 12.52 0.41 -7.61
CA SER A 207 12.35 -0.22 -6.29
C SER A 207 13.00 -1.60 -6.22
N ILE A 208 13.02 -2.34 -7.32
CA ILE A 208 13.71 -3.63 -7.41
C ILE A 208 15.21 -3.44 -7.30
N PHE A 209 15.78 -2.51 -8.08
CA PHE A 209 17.22 -2.18 -7.98
C PHE A 209 17.59 -1.72 -6.57
N PHE A 210 16.76 -0.86 -5.95
CA PHE A 210 16.96 -0.46 -4.56
C PHE A 210 16.98 -1.66 -3.61
N THR A 211 16.02 -2.59 -3.72
CA THR A 211 15.96 -3.78 -2.84
C THR A 211 17.17 -4.67 -3.02
N LEU A 212 17.63 -4.88 -4.26
CA LEU A 212 18.83 -5.68 -4.55
C LEU A 212 20.09 -5.01 -4.00
N ASP A 213 20.22 -3.69 -4.16
CA ASP A 213 21.37 -2.94 -3.62
C ASP A 213 21.35 -2.91 -2.10
N LEU A 214 20.18 -2.75 -1.46
CA LEU A 214 20.01 -2.88 -0.02
C LEU A 214 20.50 -4.25 0.48
N ILE A 215 20.05 -5.36 -0.12
CA ILE A 215 20.49 -6.72 0.28
C ILE A 215 22.01 -6.85 0.11
N LYS A 216 22.58 -6.30 -0.96
CA LYS A 216 24.03 -6.29 -1.19
C LYS A 216 24.76 -5.54 -0.08
N LYS A 217 24.30 -4.34 0.26
CA LYS A 217 24.89 -3.52 1.34
C LYS A 217 24.78 -4.20 2.70
N LEU A 218 23.65 -4.75 3.03
CA LEU A 218 23.46 -5.53 4.26
C LEU A 218 24.42 -6.73 4.30
N THR A 219 24.52 -7.49 3.21
CA THR A 219 25.44 -8.63 3.09
C THR A 219 26.92 -8.20 3.26
N GLU A 220 27.31 -7.04 2.74
CA GLU A 220 28.67 -6.50 2.88
C GLU A 220 29.04 -6.23 4.34
N VAL A 221 28.11 -5.76 5.15
CA VAL A 221 28.32 -5.41 6.56
C VAL A 221 27.94 -6.52 7.55
N GLY A 222 27.57 -7.71 7.04
CA GLY A 222 27.26 -8.88 7.86
C GLY A 222 25.81 -8.90 8.40
N LEU A 223 24.92 -8.12 7.80
CA LEU A 223 23.49 -8.14 8.04
C LEU A 223 22.73 -8.79 6.88
N GLY A 224 21.43 -8.99 7.04
CA GLY A 224 20.53 -9.46 6.00
C GLY A 224 19.08 -9.03 6.23
N LEU A 225 18.19 -9.57 5.41
CA LEU A 225 16.74 -9.44 5.57
C LEU A 225 16.13 -10.78 6.02
N GLU A 226 15.13 -10.73 6.89
CA GLU A 226 14.25 -11.86 7.25
C GLU A 226 12.93 -11.81 6.48
N ASP A 227 12.59 -10.68 5.86
CA ASP A 227 11.37 -10.45 5.09
C ASP A 227 11.72 -9.57 3.88
N GLY A 228 11.70 -10.20 2.71
CA GLY A 228 12.01 -9.58 1.41
C GLY A 228 10.79 -9.03 0.68
N HIS A 229 9.63 -8.94 1.33
CA HIS A 229 8.39 -8.54 0.68
C HIS A 229 8.40 -7.08 0.22
N ALA A 230 7.92 -6.85 -1.02
CA ALA A 230 7.92 -5.52 -1.64
C ALA A 230 7.13 -4.44 -0.86
N LEU A 231 6.23 -4.83 0.05
CA LEU A 231 5.50 -3.89 0.92
C LEU A 231 6.34 -3.30 2.05
N ASN A 232 7.55 -3.81 2.28
CA ASN A 232 8.48 -3.26 3.25
C ASN A 232 9.25 -2.04 2.72
N VAL A 233 9.07 -1.71 1.45
CA VAL A 233 9.68 -0.55 0.79
C VAL A 233 8.62 0.52 0.53
N THR A 234 8.99 1.78 0.70
CA THR A 234 8.15 2.94 0.36
C THR A 234 9.00 4.08 -0.20
N ILE A 235 8.34 5.15 -0.68
CA ILE A 235 9.02 6.38 -1.12
C ILE A 235 9.07 7.36 0.04
N HIS A 236 10.26 7.91 0.28
CA HIS A 236 10.50 8.96 1.26
C HIS A 236 11.52 9.97 0.72
N LYS A 237 11.18 11.25 0.75
CA LYS A 237 12.06 12.34 0.28
C LYS A 237 12.64 12.12 -1.13
N GLY A 238 11.82 11.58 -2.04
CA GLY A 238 12.19 11.33 -3.44
C GLY A 238 13.00 10.04 -3.67
N ASN A 239 13.29 9.24 -2.64
CA ASN A 239 14.02 7.98 -2.74
C ASN A 239 13.20 6.82 -2.18
N PHE A 240 13.57 5.59 -2.56
CA PHE A 240 13.07 4.40 -1.90
C PHE A 240 13.76 4.21 -0.55
N VAL A 241 13.04 3.64 0.42
CA VAL A 241 13.54 3.35 1.77
C VAL A 241 12.89 2.08 2.31
N LEU A 242 13.65 1.27 3.05
CA LEU A 242 13.12 0.17 3.83
C LEU A 242 12.36 0.74 5.03
N LEU A 243 11.03 0.50 5.05
CA LEU A 243 10.13 1.00 6.09
C LEU A 243 10.15 0.12 7.34
N ASP A 244 10.31 -1.19 7.19
CA ASP A 244 10.29 -2.13 8.31
C ASP A 244 11.69 -2.48 8.83
N PHE A 245 12.16 -1.74 9.85
CA PHE A 245 13.38 -2.06 10.56
C PHE A 245 13.37 -3.47 11.18
N GLY A 246 12.17 -4.01 11.50
CA GLY A 246 11.99 -5.36 12.03
C GLY A 246 12.33 -6.46 11.04
N ALA A 247 12.39 -6.15 9.74
CA ALA A 247 12.79 -7.09 8.69
C ALA A 247 14.32 -7.34 8.65
N LEU A 248 15.12 -6.58 9.43
CA LEU A 248 16.57 -6.77 9.48
C LEU A 248 16.97 -7.96 10.36
N THR A 249 18.06 -8.61 9.96
CA THR A 249 18.69 -9.71 10.70
C THR A 249 20.20 -9.52 10.84
N ASP A 250 20.76 -10.07 11.93
CA ASP A 250 22.19 -10.15 12.19
C ASP A 250 22.86 -11.38 11.52
N THR A 251 22.14 -12.02 10.60
CA THR A 251 22.62 -13.10 9.74
C THR A 251 22.51 -12.68 8.27
N LEU A 252 23.08 -13.47 7.36
CA LEU A 252 22.85 -13.28 5.94
C LEU A 252 21.39 -13.50 5.57
N THR A 253 20.94 -12.83 4.50
CA THR A 253 19.62 -13.08 3.90
C THR A 253 19.52 -14.54 3.47
N GLU A 254 18.51 -15.25 3.99
CA GLU A 254 18.31 -16.66 3.70
C GLU A 254 17.77 -16.89 2.28
N PRO A 255 18.00 -18.08 1.68
CA PRO A 255 17.47 -18.47 0.36
C PRO A 255 15.95 -18.25 0.21
N SER A 256 15.18 -18.55 1.24
CA SER A 256 13.73 -18.36 1.26
C SER A 256 13.32 -16.90 1.04
N VAL A 257 14.07 -15.96 1.61
CA VAL A 257 13.84 -14.52 1.45
C VAL A 257 14.24 -14.04 0.05
N LEU A 258 15.32 -14.58 -0.52
CA LEU A 258 15.71 -14.28 -1.91
C LEU A 258 14.65 -14.79 -2.91
N ILE A 259 14.06 -15.95 -2.65
CA ILE A 259 12.93 -16.48 -3.42
C ILE A 259 11.69 -15.59 -3.24
N GLU A 260 11.44 -15.07 -2.05
CA GLU A 260 10.35 -14.11 -1.80
C GLU A 260 10.55 -12.82 -2.60
N VAL A 261 11.79 -12.31 -2.68
CA VAL A 261 12.12 -11.16 -3.56
C VAL A 261 11.80 -11.48 -5.03
N LEU A 262 12.15 -12.66 -5.53
CA LEU A 262 11.76 -13.08 -6.87
C LEU A 262 10.24 -13.08 -7.05
N ASN A 263 9.51 -13.65 -6.12
CA ASN A 263 8.06 -13.80 -6.20
C ASN A 263 7.29 -12.48 -6.06
N THR A 264 7.74 -11.57 -5.19
CA THR A 264 6.99 -10.34 -4.85
C THR A 264 7.44 -9.11 -5.63
N HIS A 265 8.65 -9.13 -6.19
CA HIS A 265 9.20 -8.03 -6.99
C HIS A 265 9.35 -8.41 -8.47
N ILE A 266 10.06 -9.52 -8.76
CA ILE A 266 10.45 -9.86 -10.14
C ILE A 266 9.25 -10.42 -10.93
N ILE A 267 8.46 -11.32 -10.37
CA ILE A 267 7.30 -11.90 -11.06
C ILE A 267 6.28 -10.83 -11.48
N PRO A 268 5.84 -9.91 -10.61
CA PRO A 268 4.97 -8.80 -11.04
C PRO A 268 5.61 -7.92 -12.11
N PHE A 269 6.91 -7.65 -12.00
CA PHE A 269 7.63 -6.85 -12.98
C PHE A 269 7.71 -7.54 -14.35
N VAL A 270 7.86 -8.85 -14.40
CA VAL A 270 7.80 -9.61 -15.66
C VAL A 270 6.44 -9.46 -16.34
N TYR A 271 5.34 -9.43 -15.61
CA TYR A 271 4.04 -9.11 -16.21
C TYR A 271 4.03 -7.70 -16.82
N ILE A 272 4.63 -6.71 -16.15
CA ILE A 272 4.77 -5.34 -16.69
C ILE A 272 5.56 -5.35 -17.99
N MET A 273 6.72 -6.03 -18.03
CA MET A 273 7.53 -6.21 -19.25
C MET A 273 6.75 -6.79 -20.44
N LYS A 274 5.74 -7.60 -20.15
CA LYS A 274 4.88 -8.24 -21.16
C LYS A 274 3.59 -7.44 -21.44
N GLY A 275 3.47 -6.20 -20.95
CA GLY A 275 2.28 -5.38 -21.11
C GLY A 275 1.03 -5.92 -20.41
N LYS A 276 1.21 -6.78 -19.40
CA LYS A 276 0.12 -7.39 -18.62
C LYS A 276 -0.09 -6.66 -17.29
N TYR A 277 -0.33 -5.36 -17.36
CA TYR A 277 -0.42 -4.47 -16.20
C TYR A 277 -1.47 -4.94 -15.19
N ASP A 278 -2.70 -5.30 -15.64
CA ASP A 278 -3.74 -5.74 -14.72
C ASP A 278 -3.30 -6.93 -13.87
N LYS A 279 -2.59 -7.90 -14.50
CA LYS A 279 -2.04 -9.06 -13.79
C LYS A 279 -0.93 -8.67 -12.82
N ALA A 280 -0.03 -7.79 -13.23
CA ALA A 280 1.04 -7.28 -12.37
C ALA A 280 0.47 -6.63 -11.09
N TYR A 281 -0.46 -5.69 -11.25
CA TYR A 281 -1.08 -5.00 -10.13
C TYR A 281 -1.97 -5.90 -9.29
N MET A 282 -2.63 -6.90 -9.89
CA MET A 282 -3.34 -7.94 -9.16
C MET A 282 -2.38 -8.75 -8.27
N CYS A 283 -1.21 -9.16 -8.78
CA CYS A 283 -0.19 -9.85 -7.99
C CYS A 283 0.26 -9.01 -6.80
N MET A 284 0.59 -7.74 -7.03
CA MET A 284 1.08 -6.84 -5.99
C MET A 284 0.03 -6.51 -4.92
N LYS A 285 -1.24 -6.43 -5.29
CA LYS A 285 -2.36 -6.18 -4.35
C LYS A 285 -2.66 -7.39 -3.47
N ASN A 286 -2.49 -8.60 -4.00
CA ASN A 286 -2.83 -9.84 -3.31
C ASN A 286 -1.61 -10.44 -2.59
N ALA A 287 -1.20 -9.84 -1.48
CA ALA A 287 -0.10 -10.35 -0.66
C ALA A 287 -0.29 -11.82 -0.16
N ASP A 288 -1.50 -12.34 -0.25
CA ASP A 288 -1.86 -13.69 0.20
C ASP A 288 -1.66 -14.77 -0.87
N ILE A 289 -1.48 -14.36 -2.14
CA ILE A 289 -1.29 -15.27 -3.26
C ILE A 289 0.16 -15.14 -3.70
N VAL A 290 0.93 -16.20 -3.49
CA VAL A 290 2.32 -16.26 -3.98
C VAL A 290 2.27 -16.62 -5.46
N PHE A 291 2.66 -15.67 -6.30
CA PHE A 291 2.89 -15.91 -7.72
C PHE A 291 4.33 -16.35 -7.93
N THR A 292 4.51 -17.32 -8.83
CA THR A 292 5.81 -17.93 -9.09
C THR A 292 6.11 -17.95 -10.59
N ILE A 293 7.26 -18.44 -10.97
CA ILE A 293 7.64 -18.63 -12.38
C ILE A 293 6.61 -19.49 -13.13
N THR A 294 5.91 -20.40 -12.45
CA THR A 294 4.88 -21.25 -13.06
C THR A 294 3.72 -20.43 -13.62
N ASP A 295 3.37 -19.34 -12.97
CA ASP A 295 2.25 -18.48 -13.36
C ASP A 295 2.57 -17.62 -14.60
N ILE A 296 3.86 -17.34 -14.83
CA ILE A 296 4.32 -16.47 -15.92
C ILE A 296 4.96 -17.21 -17.09
N LYS A 297 5.27 -18.49 -16.97
CA LYS A 297 5.99 -19.27 -18.01
C LYS A 297 5.39 -19.18 -19.40
N GLY A 298 4.06 -19.03 -19.51
CA GLY A 298 3.35 -18.90 -20.78
C GLY A 298 3.57 -17.55 -21.50
N TYR A 299 4.15 -16.57 -20.83
CA TYR A 299 4.47 -15.23 -21.37
C TYR A 299 5.95 -15.08 -21.74
N LEU A 300 6.79 -16.06 -21.40
CA LEU A 300 8.24 -16.01 -21.55
C LEU A 300 8.71 -16.74 -22.80
N ASN A 301 9.69 -16.19 -23.48
CA ASN A 301 10.46 -16.95 -24.44
C ASN A 301 11.45 -17.91 -23.75
N LYS A 302 12.09 -18.80 -24.51
CA LYS A 302 13.00 -19.81 -23.95
C LYS A 302 14.19 -19.20 -23.19
N THR A 303 14.74 -18.10 -23.67
CA THR A 303 15.89 -17.42 -23.06
C THR A 303 15.49 -16.78 -21.71
N GLU A 304 14.35 -16.08 -21.69
CA GLU A 304 13.82 -15.46 -20.48
C GLU A 304 13.45 -16.50 -19.41
N LEU A 305 12.81 -17.59 -19.84
CA LEU A 305 12.46 -18.70 -18.94
C LEU A 305 13.71 -19.35 -18.36
N TYR A 306 14.75 -19.56 -19.19
CA TYR A 306 16.03 -20.08 -18.72
C TYR A 306 16.70 -19.13 -17.71
N ALA A 307 16.73 -17.84 -18.02
CA ALA A 307 17.31 -16.84 -17.14
C ALA A 307 16.60 -16.80 -15.76
N LEU A 308 15.26 -16.79 -15.75
CA LEU A 308 14.49 -16.80 -14.49
C LEU A 308 14.69 -18.10 -13.70
N ASN A 309 14.67 -19.27 -14.36
CA ASN A 309 14.99 -20.53 -13.66
C ASN A 309 16.39 -20.46 -13.03
N THR A 310 17.37 -19.91 -13.73
CA THR A 310 18.73 -19.72 -13.18
C THR A 310 18.71 -18.81 -11.93
N LEU A 311 17.89 -17.75 -11.91
CA LEU A 311 17.78 -16.89 -10.72
C LEU A 311 17.16 -17.64 -9.53
N TYR A 312 16.14 -18.48 -9.76
CA TYR A 312 15.57 -19.32 -8.70
C TYR A 312 16.57 -20.33 -8.16
N ASP A 313 17.36 -20.97 -9.05
CA ASP A 313 18.42 -21.88 -8.64
C ASP A 313 19.49 -21.15 -7.81
N LEU A 314 19.94 -19.98 -8.27
CA LEU A 314 20.89 -19.17 -7.52
C LEU A 314 20.33 -18.76 -6.16
N ALA A 315 19.09 -18.30 -6.07
CA ALA A 315 18.46 -17.94 -4.81
C ALA A 315 18.41 -19.14 -3.84
N ALA A 316 17.98 -20.31 -4.34
CA ALA A 316 17.82 -21.52 -3.52
C ALA A 316 19.13 -22.03 -2.92
N PHE A 317 20.27 -21.77 -3.57
CA PHE A 317 21.59 -22.22 -3.11
C PHE A 317 22.46 -21.10 -2.53
N SER A 318 21.94 -19.89 -2.32
CA SER A 318 22.68 -18.75 -1.76
C SER A 318 22.77 -18.84 -0.23
N THR A 319 23.70 -19.63 0.26
CA THR A 319 23.93 -19.84 1.70
C THR A 319 25.14 -19.09 2.24
N HIS A 320 26.00 -18.57 1.36
CA HIS A 320 27.21 -17.82 1.68
C HIS A 320 27.22 -16.45 1.02
N LYS A 321 27.96 -15.52 1.61
CA LYS A 321 28.06 -14.12 1.16
C LYS A 321 28.26 -13.98 -0.36
N GLN A 322 29.21 -14.72 -0.94
CA GLN A 322 29.54 -14.60 -2.36
C GLN A 322 28.40 -15.13 -3.26
N GLU A 323 27.64 -16.10 -2.80
CA GLU A 323 26.49 -16.65 -3.53
C GLU A 323 25.33 -15.65 -3.55
N VAL A 324 25.05 -14.99 -2.41
CA VAL A 324 24.06 -13.90 -2.33
C VAL A 324 24.42 -12.76 -3.28
N ILE A 325 25.69 -12.34 -3.29
CA ILE A 325 26.18 -11.30 -4.21
C ILE A 325 26.03 -11.74 -5.66
N ASN A 326 26.39 -12.98 -5.99
CA ASN A 326 26.23 -13.51 -7.35
C ASN A 326 24.76 -13.56 -7.80
N PHE A 327 23.85 -13.96 -6.92
CA PHE A 327 22.41 -13.90 -7.18
C PHE A 327 21.97 -12.46 -7.50
N ILE A 328 22.40 -11.48 -6.71
CA ILE A 328 22.07 -10.07 -6.91
C ILE A 328 22.61 -9.58 -8.27
N ASP A 329 23.89 -9.81 -8.55
CA ASP A 329 24.53 -9.34 -9.78
C ASP A 329 23.86 -9.95 -11.02
N LYS A 330 23.47 -11.23 -10.97
CA LYS A 330 22.73 -11.89 -12.06
C LYS A 330 21.29 -11.38 -12.20
N THR A 331 20.64 -11.02 -11.10
CA THR A 331 19.31 -10.42 -11.14
C THR A 331 19.37 -9.00 -11.72
N VAL A 332 20.37 -8.21 -11.35
CA VAL A 332 20.63 -6.88 -11.93
C VAL A 332 20.94 -6.99 -13.43
N GLU A 333 21.76 -7.96 -13.85
CA GLU A 333 22.05 -8.22 -15.27
C GLU A 333 20.76 -8.54 -16.05
N PHE A 334 19.91 -9.42 -15.51
CA PHE A 334 18.61 -9.75 -16.11
C PHE A 334 17.75 -8.50 -16.30
N LEU A 335 17.58 -7.68 -15.26
CA LEU A 335 16.74 -6.48 -15.28
C LEU A 335 17.30 -5.36 -16.17
N SER A 336 18.63 -5.24 -16.27
CA SER A 336 19.28 -4.20 -17.07
C SER A 336 19.07 -4.41 -18.58
N ASN A 337 18.89 -5.67 -19.00
CA ASN A 337 18.61 -6.04 -20.38
C ASN A 337 17.12 -5.92 -20.75
N VAL A 338 16.29 -5.38 -19.85
CA VAL A 338 14.86 -5.25 -20.07
C VAL A 338 14.50 -3.80 -20.38
N ASP A 339 14.01 -3.59 -21.58
CA ASP A 339 13.34 -2.35 -21.95
C ASP A 339 11.87 -2.40 -21.54
N LEU A 340 11.43 -1.41 -20.77
CA LEU A 340 10.00 -1.21 -20.51
C LEU A 340 9.33 -0.76 -21.81
N ILE A 341 8.16 -1.35 -22.09
CA ILE A 341 7.36 -0.93 -23.24
C ILE A 341 6.98 0.53 -23.05
N ASN A 342 7.48 1.39 -23.91
CA ASN A 342 7.11 2.80 -23.92
C ASN A 342 5.84 2.93 -24.76
N PHE A 343 4.71 3.15 -24.09
CA PHE A 343 3.44 3.40 -24.80
C PHE A 343 3.34 4.88 -25.13
N ASP A 344 2.77 5.14 -26.29
CA ASP A 344 2.26 6.46 -26.59
C ASP A 344 0.83 6.54 -26.05
N THR A 345 0.67 7.15 -24.88
CA THR A 345 -0.64 7.35 -24.27
C THR A 345 -1.24 8.68 -24.72
N ARG A 346 -2.57 8.76 -24.71
CA ARG A 346 -3.28 9.99 -25.07
C ARG A 346 -2.85 11.20 -24.21
N TRP A 347 -2.40 10.95 -22.99
CA TRP A 347 -2.16 12.00 -21.99
C TRP A 347 -0.68 12.34 -21.82
N LYS A 348 0.20 11.53 -22.38
CA LYS A 348 1.64 11.81 -22.40
C LYS A 348 1.91 13.10 -23.15
N GLY A 349 2.61 14.03 -22.48
CA GLY A 349 2.93 15.34 -23.06
C GLY A 349 1.83 16.39 -22.94
N TYR A 350 0.70 16.08 -22.29
CA TYR A 350 -0.40 17.04 -22.11
C TYR A 350 0.01 18.30 -21.34
N GLN A 351 0.96 18.20 -20.40
CA GLN A 351 1.50 19.32 -19.63
C GLN A 351 2.92 19.75 -20.08
N ASN A 352 3.30 19.48 -21.32
CA ASN A 352 4.62 19.90 -21.80
C ASN A 352 4.80 21.43 -21.75
N ASP A 353 3.77 22.20 -22.09
CA ASP A 353 3.82 23.66 -22.07
C ASP A 353 3.98 24.19 -20.65
N GLU A 354 3.28 23.62 -19.67
CA GLU A 354 3.41 23.98 -18.27
C GLU A 354 4.84 23.76 -17.77
N TRP A 355 5.44 22.63 -18.10
CA TRP A 355 6.82 22.31 -17.74
C TRP A 355 7.81 23.23 -18.47
N ASN A 356 7.64 23.47 -19.78
CA ASN A 356 8.53 24.32 -20.58
C ASN A 356 8.47 25.79 -20.13
N TRP A 357 7.31 26.25 -19.65
CA TRP A 357 7.09 27.64 -19.23
C TRP A 357 7.22 27.86 -17.72
N SER A 358 7.56 26.84 -16.97
CA SER A 358 7.59 26.87 -15.50
C SER A 358 8.33 28.08 -14.94
N GLU A 359 9.51 28.38 -15.47
CA GLU A 359 10.35 29.49 -15.03
C GLU A 359 9.96 30.86 -15.63
N ASN A 360 9.10 30.90 -16.66
CA ASN A 360 8.72 32.12 -17.37
C ASN A 360 7.24 32.42 -17.21
N LYS A 361 6.87 33.08 -16.11
CA LYS A 361 5.49 33.42 -15.79
C LYS A 361 4.78 34.26 -16.86
N LYS A 362 5.53 34.96 -17.76
CA LYS A 362 4.92 35.73 -18.87
C LYS A 362 4.29 34.82 -19.94
N LEU A 363 4.69 33.56 -20.00
CA LEU A 363 4.14 32.57 -20.93
C LEU A 363 2.98 31.77 -20.31
N TRP A 364 2.75 31.95 -19.02
CA TRP A 364 1.71 31.17 -18.33
C TRP A 364 0.32 31.48 -18.90
N SER A 365 -0.44 30.41 -19.06
CA SER A 365 -1.86 30.49 -19.37
C SER A 365 -2.67 31.06 -18.18
N THR A 366 -3.89 31.54 -18.46
CA THR A 366 -4.82 31.96 -17.40
C THR A 366 -5.03 30.88 -16.37
N LYS A 367 -5.11 29.62 -16.80
CA LYS A 367 -5.22 28.43 -15.92
C LYS A 367 -4.04 28.33 -14.97
N MET A 368 -2.81 28.42 -15.47
CA MET A 368 -1.59 28.35 -14.65
C MET A 368 -1.60 29.41 -13.55
N HIS A 369 -1.88 30.67 -13.91
CA HIS A 369 -2.00 31.75 -12.92
C HIS A 369 -3.12 31.49 -11.92
N SER A 370 -4.31 31.13 -12.38
CA SER A 370 -5.47 30.93 -11.51
C SER A 370 -5.24 29.86 -10.45
N VAL A 371 -4.59 28.76 -10.82
CA VAL A 371 -4.30 27.66 -9.89
C VAL A 371 -3.16 28.02 -8.94
N ILE A 372 -2.02 28.44 -9.48
CA ILE A 372 -0.81 28.66 -8.66
C ILE A 372 -0.98 29.87 -7.71
N ASP A 373 -1.54 30.99 -8.18
CA ASP A 373 -1.80 32.14 -7.31
C ASP A 373 -2.80 31.79 -6.18
N SER A 374 -3.73 30.86 -6.46
CA SER A 374 -4.66 30.36 -5.43
C SER A 374 -3.94 29.47 -4.42
N LEU A 375 -3.08 28.57 -4.85
CA LEU A 375 -2.27 27.72 -3.97
C LEU A 375 -1.36 28.58 -3.06
N ILE A 376 -0.67 29.59 -3.64
CA ILE A 376 0.18 30.51 -2.87
C ILE A 376 -0.66 31.28 -1.82
N LYS A 377 -1.88 31.72 -2.18
CA LYS A 377 -2.79 32.42 -1.26
C LYS A 377 -3.29 31.52 -0.13
N LEU A 378 -3.61 30.24 -0.43
CA LEU A 378 -4.14 29.27 0.53
C LEU A 378 -3.08 28.78 1.51
N LYS A 379 -1.79 28.80 1.16
CA LYS A 379 -0.65 28.36 1.98
C LYS A 379 -0.86 26.97 2.58
N PRO A 380 -1.09 25.93 1.76
CA PRO A 380 -1.31 24.57 2.28
C PRO A 380 -0.03 24.00 2.89
N HIS A 381 -0.19 23.13 3.91
CA HIS A 381 0.88 22.25 4.36
C HIS A 381 1.02 21.04 3.46
N THR A 382 -0.08 20.53 2.92
CA THR A 382 -0.11 19.34 2.10
C THR A 382 -1.03 19.52 0.89
N ILE A 383 -0.65 18.93 -0.25
CA ILE A 383 -1.39 19.00 -1.52
C ILE A 383 -1.61 17.58 -2.04
N ILE A 384 -2.78 17.34 -2.64
CA ILE A 384 -3.01 16.22 -3.55
C ILE A 384 -3.58 16.73 -4.86
N ASP A 385 -2.93 16.39 -5.98
CA ASP A 385 -3.39 16.64 -7.34
C ASP A 385 -3.94 15.35 -7.92
N LEU A 386 -5.26 15.28 -8.06
CA LEU A 386 -5.99 14.11 -8.53
C LEU A 386 -6.23 14.21 -10.03
N ALA A 387 -5.84 13.19 -10.79
CA ALA A 387 -5.66 13.23 -12.24
C ALA A 387 -4.67 14.31 -12.64
N GLY A 388 -3.55 14.38 -11.89
CA GLY A 388 -2.55 15.42 -12.00
C GLY A 388 -1.67 15.33 -13.25
N ASN A 389 -1.87 14.32 -14.12
CA ASN A 389 -1.13 14.08 -15.35
C ASN A 389 0.39 13.99 -15.09
N MET A 390 1.20 14.83 -15.75
CA MET A 390 2.66 14.92 -15.58
C MET A 390 3.08 15.69 -14.32
N GLY A 391 2.13 16.16 -13.50
CA GLY A 391 2.35 16.63 -12.14
C GLY A 391 2.77 18.08 -11.96
N TRP A 392 2.74 18.91 -13.00
CA TRP A 392 3.23 20.27 -12.88
C TRP A 392 2.49 21.09 -11.82
N TYR A 393 1.16 21.08 -11.81
CA TYR A 393 0.37 21.85 -10.84
C TYR A 393 0.59 21.40 -9.40
N GLY A 394 0.52 20.08 -9.17
CA GLY A 394 0.71 19.50 -7.83
C GLY A 394 2.10 19.72 -7.28
N SER A 395 3.15 19.65 -8.12
CA SER A 395 4.54 19.73 -7.69
C SER A 395 5.10 21.16 -7.62
N TYR A 396 4.40 22.17 -8.15
CA TYR A 396 4.93 23.54 -8.26
C TYR A 396 5.39 24.14 -6.92
N LEU A 397 4.70 23.84 -5.82
CA LEU A 397 5.06 24.29 -4.47
C LEU A 397 5.89 23.27 -3.68
N ASN A 398 6.56 22.30 -4.33
CA ASN A 398 7.24 21.19 -3.66
C ASN A 398 8.18 21.63 -2.51
N SER A 399 8.91 22.74 -2.67
CA SER A 399 9.84 23.28 -1.66
C SER A 399 9.15 24.03 -0.50
N GLN A 400 7.84 24.29 -0.58
CA GLN A 400 7.07 25.09 0.37
C GLN A 400 6.02 24.30 1.13
N VAL A 401 5.83 23.02 0.80
CA VAL A 401 4.88 22.11 1.44
C VAL A 401 5.60 20.94 2.10
N GLU A 402 4.94 20.33 3.07
CA GLU A 402 5.43 19.11 3.70
C GLU A 402 5.49 17.96 2.70
N TYR A 403 4.40 17.80 1.92
CA TYR A 403 4.37 16.94 0.76
C TYR A 403 3.31 17.37 -0.27
N ALA A 404 3.56 17.01 -1.51
CA ALA A 404 2.63 17.12 -2.62
C ALA A 404 2.47 15.76 -3.31
N ILE A 405 1.27 15.18 -3.22
CA ILE A 405 0.93 13.94 -3.91
C ILE A 405 0.41 14.29 -5.30
N VAL A 406 0.91 13.61 -6.32
CA VAL A 406 0.36 13.66 -7.67
C VAL A 406 -0.12 12.27 -8.05
N ALA A 407 -1.42 12.12 -8.21
CA ALA A 407 -2.05 10.84 -8.53
C ALA A 407 -2.66 10.88 -9.94
N ASP A 408 -2.27 9.92 -10.77
CA ASP A 408 -2.86 9.72 -12.09
C ASP A 408 -2.98 8.22 -12.41
N TYR A 409 -3.92 7.86 -13.29
CA TYR A 409 -4.10 6.49 -13.76
C TYR A 409 -3.28 6.18 -15.03
N ASP A 410 -2.66 7.20 -15.64
CA ASP A 410 -1.76 7.01 -16.78
C ASP A 410 -0.34 6.73 -16.28
N PRO A 411 0.16 5.50 -16.43
CA PRO A 411 1.47 5.12 -15.91
C PRO A 411 2.61 5.89 -16.57
N MET A 412 2.44 6.36 -17.83
CA MET A 412 3.48 7.11 -18.52
C MET A 412 3.62 8.54 -18.00
N CYS A 413 2.51 9.14 -17.54
CA CYS A 413 2.54 10.44 -16.89
C CYS A 413 3.24 10.36 -15.53
N ILE A 414 2.95 9.33 -14.74
CA ILE A 414 3.58 9.11 -13.44
C ILE A 414 5.07 8.72 -13.59
N ASP A 415 5.42 7.91 -14.60
CA ASP A 415 6.82 7.59 -14.91
C ASP A 415 7.62 8.84 -15.33
N TYR A 416 7.01 9.75 -16.10
CA TYR A 416 7.63 11.05 -16.43
C TYR A 416 7.88 11.89 -15.17
N LEU A 417 6.87 12.00 -14.31
CA LEU A 417 7.01 12.74 -13.05
C LEU A 417 8.09 12.12 -12.16
N TRP A 418 8.16 10.79 -12.11
CA TRP A 418 9.21 10.09 -11.36
C TRP A 418 10.62 10.43 -11.85
N GLU A 419 10.83 10.50 -13.18
CA GLU A 419 12.09 10.96 -13.76
C GLU A 419 12.39 12.41 -13.36
N LYS A 420 11.40 13.30 -13.47
CA LYS A 420 11.53 14.70 -13.04
C LYS A 420 11.90 14.85 -11.56
N ILE A 421 11.29 14.06 -10.69
CA ILE A 421 11.60 14.05 -9.25
C ILE A 421 13.08 13.71 -9.01
N ASN A 422 13.60 12.71 -9.73
CA ASN A 422 15.00 12.30 -9.61
C ASN A 422 15.95 13.35 -10.20
N ASP A 423 15.66 13.87 -11.39
CA ASP A 423 16.51 14.86 -12.08
C ASP A 423 16.57 16.20 -11.34
N GLU A 424 15.45 16.67 -10.79
CA GLU A 424 15.32 17.96 -10.13
C GLU A 424 15.41 17.86 -8.59
N HIS A 425 15.64 16.66 -8.06
CA HIS A 425 15.76 16.37 -6.62
C HIS A 425 14.57 16.87 -5.78
N MET A 426 13.35 16.64 -6.25
CA MET A 426 12.11 17.09 -5.60
C MET A 426 11.75 16.19 -4.41
N LYS A 427 12.26 16.50 -3.23
CA LYS A 427 12.13 15.66 -2.03
C LYS A 427 10.71 15.50 -1.50
N ASN A 428 9.83 16.46 -1.78
CA ASN A 428 8.49 16.52 -1.19
C ASN A 428 7.38 16.15 -2.19
N VAL A 429 7.71 15.68 -3.39
CA VAL A 429 6.73 15.21 -4.38
C VAL A 429 6.62 13.68 -4.32
N ILE A 430 5.38 13.19 -4.27
CA ILE A 430 5.06 11.76 -4.17
C ILE A 430 4.19 11.37 -5.35
N PRO A 431 4.75 10.70 -6.37
CA PRO A 431 3.99 10.23 -7.52
C PRO A 431 3.22 8.96 -7.15
N VAL A 432 1.95 8.88 -7.56
CA VAL A 432 1.06 7.77 -7.25
C VAL A 432 0.30 7.33 -8.50
N TYR A 433 0.50 6.09 -8.91
CA TYR A 433 -0.32 5.46 -9.95
C TYR A 433 -1.64 4.98 -9.34
N MET A 434 -2.71 5.71 -9.57
CA MET A 434 -4.01 5.43 -8.97
C MET A 434 -5.16 5.95 -9.83
N SER A 435 -6.20 5.16 -9.99
CA SER A 435 -7.47 5.62 -10.55
C SER A 435 -8.31 6.31 -9.48
N LEU A 436 -8.82 7.51 -9.77
CA LEU A 436 -9.78 8.19 -8.89
C LEU A 436 -11.08 7.40 -8.71
N CYS A 437 -11.52 6.65 -9.74
CA CYS A 437 -12.72 5.82 -9.67
C CYS A 437 -12.54 4.53 -8.86
N ASN A 438 -11.29 4.09 -8.66
CA ASN A 438 -10.97 2.87 -7.92
C ASN A 438 -9.70 3.07 -7.08
N PRO A 439 -9.72 3.96 -6.08
CA PRO A 439 -8.59 4.18 -5.19
C PRO A 439 -8.35 2.94 -4.34
N THR A 440 -7.13 2.82 -3.80
CA THR A 440 -6.80 1.74 -2.87
C THR A 440 -7.74 1.76 -1.68
N LEU A 441 -8.41 0.64 -1.43
CA LEU A 441 -9.30 0.46 -0.28
C LEU A 441 -8.55 -0.23 0.88
N ASP A 442 -9.17 -0.21 2.05
CA ASP A 442 -8.68 -0.98 3.19
C ASP A 442 -8.61 -2.46 2.82
N TYR A 443 -7.48 -3.08 3.09
CA TYR A 443 -7.36 -4.52 2.97
C TYR A 443 -8.21 -5.15 4.08
N TYR A 444 -9.27 -5.87 3.75
CA TYR A 444 -10.30 -6.48 4.62
C TYR A 444 -11.58 -5.66 4.91
N LYS A 445 -11.90 -4.63 4.14
CA LYS A 445 -13.15 -3.89 4.34
C LYS A 445 -14.41 -4.77 4.32
N ASP A 446 -14.39 -5.87 3.58
CA ASP A 446 -15.53 -6.78 3.41
C ASP A 446 -15.56 -7.93 4.44
N TYR A 447 -14.64 -7.95 5.40
CA TYR A 447 -14.59 -8.96 6.45
C TYR A 447 -15.26 -8.49 7.73
N PRO A 448 -15.92 -9.41 8.47
CA PRO A 448 -16.49 -9.12 9.80
C PRO A 448 -15.49 -8.55 10.81
N ILE A 449 -14.21 -8.68 10.52
CA ILE A 449 -13.07 -8.20 11.28
C ILE A 449 -13.02 -6.68 11.41
N ALA A 450 -13.47 -5.93 10.40
CA ALA A 450 -13.59 -4.47 10.48
C ALA A 450 -14.50 -4.05 11.63
N GLN A 451 -15.47 -4.89 12.00
CA GLN A 451 -16.38 -4.66 13.14
C GLN A 451 -15.71 -4.93 14.51
N CYS A 452 -14.58 -5.63 14.52
CA CYS A 452 -13.85 -5.97 15.77
C CYS A 452 -12.79 -4.93 16.16
N GLY A 453 -12.76 -3.75 15.55
CA GLY A 453 -11.79 -2.69 15.85
C GLY A 453 -10.34 -3.03 15.50
N ILE A 454 -10.13 -3.96 14.58
CA ILE A 454 -8.82 -4.31 14.05
C ILE A 454 -8.44 -3.29 12.99
N GLU A 455 -7.37 -2.52 13.20
CA GLU A 455 -6.83 -1.67 12.15
C GLU A 455 -6.38 -2.51 10.95
N PRO A 456 -6.79 -2.15 9.72
CA PRO A 456 -6.31 -2.84 8.53
C PRO A 456 -4.79 -2.70 8.41
N TRP A 457 -4.13 -3.73 7.91
CA TRP A 457 -2.68 -3.70 7.63
C TRP A 457 -2.31 -2.57 6.68
N ARG A 458 -3.19 -2.32 5.72
CA ARG A 458 -3.04 -1.29 4.72
C ARG A 458 -4.24 -0.36 4.81
N LYS A 459 -3.99 0.89 5.14
CA LYS A 459 -5.02 1.93 5.16
C LYS A 459 -5.36 2.35 3.74
N ASN A 460 -6.63 2.68 3.51
CA ASN A 460 -7.09 3.15 2.22
C ASN A 460 -6.45 4.49 1.81
N ALA A 461 -6.52 4.79 0.51
CA ALA A 461 -5.99 6.01 -0.06
C ALA A 461 -6.61 7.28 0.55
N TYR A 462 -7.90 7.27 0.86
CA TYR A 462 -8.59 8.42 1.46
C TYR A 462 -8.05 8.81 2.83
N VAL A 463 -7.48 7.86 3.58
CA VAL A 463 -6.85 8.12 4.88
C VAL A 463 -5.40 8.56 4.71
N ARG A 464 -4.63 7.85 3.85
CA ARG A 464 -3.19 8.10 3.68
C ARG A 464 -2.89 9.38 2.90
N PHE A 465 -3.70 9.68 1.88
CA PHE A 465 -3.47 10.77 0.95
C PHE A 465 -4.31 12.02 1.24
N LYS A 466 -4.95 12.05 2.39
CA LYS A 466 -5.77 13.18 2.80
C LYS A 466 -4.91 14.43 3.00
N SER A 467 -5.23 15.50 2.27
CA SER A 467 -4.39 16.69 2.18
C SER A 467 -5.18 17.99 2.46
N ASP A 468 -4.45 19.06 2.78
CA ASP A 468 -5.07 20.37 3.02
C ASP A 468 -5.78 20.90 1.78
N VAL A 469 -5.15 20.76 0.61
CA VAL A 469 -5.73 21.14 -0.67
C VAL A 469 -5.81 19.93 -1.60
N VAL A 470 -6.99 19.73 -2.18
CA VAL A 470 -7.22 18.85 -3.32
C VAL A 470 -7.26 19.68 -4.59
N ILE A 471 -6.52 19.27 -5.60
CA ILE A 471 -6.57 19.83 -6.96
C ILE A 471 -7.26 18.81 -7.85
N ALA A 472 -8.21 19.25 -8.70
CA ALA A 472 -8.92 18.40 -9.65
C ALA A 472 -9.21 19.19 -10.92
N LEU A 473 -8.29 19.16 -11.88
CA LEU A 473 -8.37 19.97 -13.10
C LEU A 473 -8.69 19.14 -14.32
N ALA A 474 -9.58 19.63 -15.19
CA ALA A 474 -9.97 19.01 -16.46
C ALA A 474 -10.41 17.53 -16.34
N ILE A 475 -10.95 17.09 -15.19
CA ILE A 475 -11.29 15.69 -14.94
C ILE A 475 -12.81 15.43 -14.89
N ILE A 476 -13.63 16.40 -14.46
CA ILE A 476 -15.06 16.19 -14.17
C ILE A 476 -15.79 15.60 -15.39
N HIS A 477 -15.59 16.17 -16.58
CA HIS A 477 -16.24 15.72 -17.80
C HIS A 477 -15.84 14.28 -18.17
N HIS A 478 -14.60 13.85 -17.90
CA HIS A 478 -14.21 12.46 -18.09
C HIS A 478 -14.91 11.53 -17.12
N LEU A 479 -15.04 11.93 -15.85
CA LEU A 479 -15.74 11.13 -14.84
C LEU A 479 -17.24 11.03 -15.15
N VAL A 480 -17.86 12.09 -15.65
CA VAL A 480 -19.28 12.07 -16.06
C VAL A 480 -19.48 11.26 -17.32
N PHE A 481 -18.82 11.63 -18.42
CA PHE A 481 -19.15 11.04 -19.73
C PHE A 481 -18.57 9.64 -19.96
N ALA A 482 -17.40 9.35 -19.40
CA ALA A 482 -16.76 8.06 -19.59
C ALA A 482 -17.05 7.07 -18.44
N GLN A 483 -17.20 7.56 -17.19
CA GLN A 483 -17.41 6.70 -16.02
C GLN A 483 -18.86 6.76 -15.49
N GLN A 484 -19.71 7.61 -16.08
CA GLN A 484 -21.14 7.79 -15.74
C GLN A 484 -21.38 8.19 -14.27
N LEU A 485 -20.43 8.91 -13.66
CA LEU A 485 -20.58 9.43 -12.31
C LEU A 485 -21.38 10.72 -12.30
N SER A 486 -22.23 10.89 -11.31
CA SER A 486 -22.91 12.16 -11.04
C SER A 486 -21.97 13.18 -10.39
N PHE A 487 -22.31 14.47 -10.44
CA PHE A 487 -21.58 15.50 -9.71
C PHE A 487 -21.53 15.26 -8.21
N GLU A 488 -22.60 14.70 -7.63
CA GLU A 488 -22.67 14.36 -6.21
C GLU A 488 -21.60 13.32 -5.86
N GLU A 489 -21.51 12.22 -6.62
CA GLU A 489 -20.52 11.16 -6.40
C GLU A 489 -19.09 11.68 -6.53
N ILE A 490 -18.81 12.47 -7.58
CA ILE A 490 -17.48 13.08 -7.81
C ILE A 490 -17.10 13.98 -6.63
N ILE A 491 -17.97 14.91 -6.24
CA ILE A 491 -17.70 15.85 -5.15
C ILE A 491 -17.57 15.13 -3.82
N CYS A 492 -18.38 14.09 -3.57
CA CYS A 492 -18.22 13.24 -2.40
C CYS A 492 -16.86 12.55 -2.36
N GLN A 493 -16.42 11.94 -3.46
CA GLN A 493 -15.10 11.30 -3.53
C GLN A 493 -13.96 12.31 -3.29
N LEU A 494 -13.97 13.46 -3.98
CA LEU A 494 -12.96 14.50 -3.79
C LEU A 494 -12.92 14.98 -2.33
N SER A 495 -14.10 15.07 -1.68
CA SER A 495 -14.19 15.50 -0.29
C SER A 495 -13.54 14.53 0.71
N LEU A 496 -13.41 13.26 0.37
CA LEU A 496 -12.72 12.26 1.21
C LEU A 496 -11.22 12.53 1.30
N PHE A 497 -10.62 13.04 0.22
CA PHE A 497 -9.19 13.43 0.19
C PHE A 497 -8.91 14.82 0.77
N SER A 498 -9.94 15.67 0.95
CA SER A 498 -9.76 17.05 1.41
C SER A 498 -9.87 17.20 2.92
N ASN A 499 -8.89 17.89 3.53
CA ASN A 499 -9.00 18.41 4.89
C ASN A 499 -9.67 19.79 4.91
N LYS A 500 -9.26 20.70 4.00
CA LYS A 500 -9.66 22.12 4.09
C LYS A 500 -10.18 22.67 2.78
N TYR A 501 -9.44 22.48 1.67
CA TYR A 501 -9.72 23.21 0.43
C TYR A 501 -9.82 22.27 -0.78
N LEU A 502 -10.54 22.75 -1.80
CA LEU A 502 -10.64 22.12 -3.10
C LEU A 502 -10.44 23.18 -4.18
N ILE A 503 -9.54 22.92 -5.13
CA ILE A 503 -9.40 23.68 -6.38
C ILE A 503 -9.90 22.76 -7.49
N ILE A 504 -11.02 23.11 -8.12
CA ILE A 504 -11.68 22.25 -9.09
C ILE A 504 -12.04 23.00 -10.35
N GLU A 505 -11.76 22.41 -11.52
CA GLU A 505 -12.10 23.00 -12.80
C GLU A 505 -13.40 22.40 -13.34
N PHE A 506 -14.39 23.23 -13.62
CA PHE A 506 -15.57 22.89 -14.39
C PHE A 506 -15.36 23.28 -15.86
N VAL A 507 -15.67 22.35 -16.77
CA VAL A 507 -15.63 22.53 -18.22
C VAL A 507 -17.06 22.45 -18.74
N ASP A 508 -17.51 23.52 -19.40
CA ASP A 508 -18.89 23.62 -19.89
C ASP A 508 -19.15 22.69 -21.08
N GLN A 509 -20.40 22.29 -21.25
CA GLN A 509 -20.82 21.45 -22.37
C GLN A 509 -20.59 22.10 -23.76
N THR A 510 -20.45 23.41 -23.82
CA THR A 510 -20.13 24.16 -25.05
C THR A 510 -18.63 24.16 -25.36
N ASP A 511 -17.78 23.62 -24.48
CA ASP A 511 -16.36 23.50 -24.74
C ASP A 511 -16.07 22.53 -25.88
N ARG A 512 -15.21 22.95 -26.81
CA ARG A 512 -14.87 22.19 -28.03
C ARG A 512 -14.38 20.75 -27.76
N TYR A 513 -13.82 20.49 -26.58
CA TYR A 513 -13.32 19.16 -26.20
C TYR A 513 -14.42 18.27 -25.58
N ILE A 514 -15.58 18.82 -25.28
CA ILE A 514 -16.71 18.08 -24.70
C ILE A 514 -17.77 17.76 -25.74
N THR A 515 -17.94 18.56 -26.78
CA THR A 515 -19.00 18.38 -27.79
C THR A 515 -19.07 16.97 -28.36
N ASP A 516 -17.93 16.31 -28.53
CA ASP A 516 -17.85 14.93 -29.03
C ASP A 516 -18.30 13.87 -28.00
N PHE A 517 -18.38 14.23 -26.72
CA PHE A 517 -18.80 13.34 -25.63
C PHE A 517 -20.27 13.50 -25.26
N LEU A 518 -20.90 14.59 -25.68
CA LEU A 518 -22.32 14.85 -25.41
C LEU A 518 -23.19 13.82 -26.13
N LYS A 519 -23.91 13.02 -25.35
CA LYS A 519 -24.90 12.06 -25.78
C LYS A 519 -26.22 12.37 -25.09
N ASP A 520 -27.32 11.84 -25.62
CA ASP A 520 -28.63 11.90 -24.97
C ASP A 520 -28.52 11.37 -23.54
N GLY A 521 -29.16 12.04 -22.59
CA GLY A 521 -29.18 11.66 -21.18
C GLY A 521 -28.18 12.43 -20.28
N PHE A 522 -27.41 13.38 -20.84
CA PHE A 522 -26.49 14.23 -20.05
C PHE A 522 -26.94 15.72 -20.01
N GLU A 523 -28.22 16.00 -20.25
CA GLU A 523 -28.78 17.36 -20.22
C GLU A 523 -28.63 18.03 -18.85
N TRP A 524 -28.48 17.21 -17.81
CA TRP A 524 -28.20 17.64 -16.43
C TRP A 524 -26.74 18.14 -16.21
N TYR A 525 -25.83 17.92 -17.15
CA TYR A 525 -24.44 18.39 -17.08
C TYR A 525 -24.38 19.88 -17.34
N THR A 526 -24.76 20.69 -16.37
CA THR A 526 -24.76 22.14 -16.43
C THR A 526 -23.97 22.75 -15.29
N LYS A 527 -23.52 23.99 -15.46
CA LYS A 527 -22.79 24.75 -14.45
C LYS A 527 -23.62 24.92 -13.17
N GLU A 528 -24.91 25.18 -13.32
CA GLU A 528 -25.86 25.38 -12.22
C GLU A 528 -25.98 24.12 -11.37
N ASN A 529 -26.14 22.96 -12.01
CA ASN A 529 -26.22 21.67 -11.33
C ASN A 529 -24.90 21.33 -10.64
N PHE A 530 -23.77 21.58 -11.31
CA PHE A 530 -22.46 21.39 -10.68
C PHE A 530 -22.29 22.27 -9.43
N GLU A 531 -22.60 23.58 -9.53
CA GLU A 531 -22.52 24.49 -8.38
C GLU A 531 -23.46 24.10 -7.24
N ALA A 532 -24.66 23.63 -7.56
CA ALA A 532 -25.62 23.17 -6.56
C ALA A 532 -25.07 22.00 -5.73
N GLN A 533 -24.43 21.03 -6.38
CA GLN A 533 -23.80 19.90 -5.69
C GLN A 533 -22.52 20.31 -4.95
N LEU A 534 -21.70 21.16 -5.55
CA LEU A 534 -20.48 21.66 -4.92
C LEU A 534 -20.79 22.37 -3.58
N LYS A 535 -21.81 23.20 -3.55
CA LYS A 535 -22.25 23.98 -2.36
C LYS A 535 -22.75 23.11 -1.21
N GLN A 536 -23.06 21.83 -1.42
CA GLN A 536 -23.44 20.92 -0.34
C GLN A 536 -22.26 20.50 0.56
N LYS A 537 -21.06 20.49 0.02
CA LYS A 537 -19.83 20.07 0.71
C LYS A 537 -18.82 21.20 0.92
N TYR A 538 -18.92 22.25 0.08
CA TYR A 538 -17.92 23.31 0.04
C TYR A 538 -18.58 24.69 -0.04
N ARG A 539 -17.93 25.66 0.60
CA ARG A 539 -18.18 27.10 0.40
C ARG A 539 -17.27 27.59 -0.70
N VAL A 540 -17.81 28.14 -1.77
CA VAL A 540 -17.04 28.76 -2.85
C VAL A 540 -16.44 30.08 -2.33
N LEU A 541 -15.11 30.19 -2.34
CA LEU A 541 -14.36 31.37 -1.93
C LEU A 541 -14.10 32.31 -3.11
N ASP A 542 -13.83 31.75 -4.28
CA ASP A 542 -13.49 32.51 -5.50
C ASP A 542 -13.78 31.65 -6.74
N ILE A 543 -14.04 32.32 -7.87
CA ILE A 543 -14.19 31.67 -9.17
C ILE A 543 -13.29 32.42 -10.13
N LYS A 544 -12.34 31.73 -10.75
CA LYS A 544 -11.37 32.27 -11.68
C LYS A 544 -11.53 31.68 -13.08
N GLY A 545 -11.07 32.43 -14.08
CA GLY A 545 -10.99 31.88 -15.43
C GLY A 545 -9.96 30.78 -15.58
N SER A 546 -10.20 29.90 -16.54
CA SER A 546 -9.25 28.90 -17.01
C SER A 546 -8.86 29.16 -18.47
N THR A 547 -8.39 28.21 -19.21
CA THR A 547 -8.04 28.35 -20.62
C THR A 547 -8.75 27.24 -21.44
N PRO A 548 -9.65 27.61 -22.35
CA PRO A 548 -10.18 28.93 -22.65
C PRO A 548 -11.12 29.48 -21.57
N CYS A 549 -11.16 30.80 -21.38
CA CYS A 549 -11.90 31.44 -20.29
C CYS A 549 -13.43 31.43 -20.48
N GLU A 550 -13.91 31.31 -21.70
CA GLU A 550 -15.33 31.38 -22.02
C GLU A 550 -16.11 30.13 -21.59
N THR A 551 -15.42 28.97 -21.54
CA THR A 551 -16.05 27.65 -21.33
C THR A 551 -15.51 26.92 -20.13
N ARG A 552 -14.56 27.51 -19.36
CA ARG A 552 -13.89 26.85 -18.25
C ARG A 552 -13.70 27.77 -17.06
N TRP A 553 -14.07 27.26 -15.88
CA TRP A 553 -13.95 27.99 -14.62
C TRP A 553 -13.24 27.14 -13.56
N ILE A 554 -12.38 27.80 -12.78
CA ILE A 554 -11.70 27.22 -11.64
C ILE A 554 -12.35 27.75 -10.37
N TYR A 555 -12.92 26.85 -9.60
CA TYR A 555 -13.54 27.12 -8.31
C TYR A 555 -12.54 26.87 -7.20
N ILE A 556 -12.33 27.86 -6.36
CA ILE A 556 -11.55 27.80 -5.14
C ILE A 556 -12.53 27.68 -3.98
N CYS A 557 -12.46 26.56 -3.26
CA CYS A 557 -13.50 26.18 -2.31
C CYS A 557 -12.92 25.82 -0.96
N GLU A 558 -13.66 26.14 0.10
CA GLU A 558 -13.37 25.71 1.48
C GLU A 558 -14.37 24.66 1.92
N LYS A 559 -13.89 23.59 2.53
CA LYS A 559 -14.71 22.47 2.99
C LYS A 559 -15.61 22.88 4.15
N ILE A 560 -16.89 22.57 4.06
CA ILE A 560 -17.84 22.76 5.17
C ILE A 560 -17.60 21.66 6.20
N VAL A 561 -17.14 22.06 7.38
CA VAL A 561 -17.02 21.16 8.53
C VAL A 561 -18.42 21.08 9.19
N LYS A 562 -19.05 19.91 9.12
CA LYS A 562 -20.31 19.64 9.79
C LYS A 562 -20.05 19.10 11.20
#